data_618e40fc482905521bc05fd49571ff7f
#
_entry.id   618e40fc482905521bc05fd49571ff7f
#
_cell.length_a   1.000
_cell.length_b   1.000
_cell.length_c   1.000
_cell.angle_alpha   90.00
_cell.angle_beta   90.00
_cell.angle_gamma   90.00
#
_symmetry.space_group_name_H-M   'P 1'
#
loop_
_entity.id
_entity.type
_entity.pdbx_description
1 polymer ?
#
loop_
_entity_poly.entity_id
_entity_poly.type
_entity_poly.pdbx_seq_one_letter_code
_entity_poly.pdbx_strand_id
1 'polypeptide(L)'
;MKFVPVIGLEIHVQLNTKSKLFCSCSATSFGKRPNTQVCPVCLGLPGAIPAPPNKEAIKKAVLAALALNCKLAEECRFERKNYFYPDLPKGYQISQYQTAVGTEGKFEEVKIRRVHLEEDAAKLIHESGQTLIDFNRAGIPLLEIVTEPDLATSSQVKAVLKELRSLLRYLKVSDADMEKGSMRLEANVSLRKEGAGLPPYKVELKNINSFNFLVRALEKEIARQQILLQMGRKIVQETRGYSEKTGETFSQRRKEEVADYRYFPEPDLPPLTARILTYREKFILPEVQRQRLEKNYHLPLQYIETLMANPELADLFEETVKAAAEFTPKEIANVVVNRRFGDPKKLGVEGLARALKMSKKKVQLPEAEVARYIEKIILDNPKAVSDYKAGKEVAFHFLLGALVHVTRGKVAPAKAKDLLEKGLKS
;
A
#
# COMPACT_ATOMS: atom_id res chain seq x y z
N MET A 1 12.81 -24.35 -29.60
CA MET A 1 13.30 -24.30 -28.22
C MET A 1 12.42 -23.36 -27.44
N LYS A 2 11.96 -23.77 -26.24
CA LYS A 2 11.15 -22.92 -25.38
C LYS A 2 12.04 -22.11 -24.44
N PHE A 3 11.87 -20.79 -24.44
CA PHE A 3 12.54 -19.88 -23.52
C PHE A 3 11.59 -19.46 -22.41
N VAL A 4 12.10 -19.38 -21.19
CA VAL A 4 11.36 -18.96 -19.99
C VAL A 4 11.97 -17.67 -19.48
N PRO A 5 11.15 -16.62 -19.24
CA PRO A 5 11.63 -15.40 -18.62
C PRO A 5 12.13 -15.63 -17.21
N VAL A 6 13.11 -14.84 -16.82
CA VAL A 6 13.72 -14.77 -15.49
C VAL A 6 13.75 -13.31 -15.10
N ILE A 7 12.92 -12.91 -14.15
CA ILE A 7 12.68 -11.51 -13.80
C ILE A 7 12.94 -11.33 -12.31
N GLY A 8 13.84 -10.40 -11.99
CA GLY A 8 14.08 -9.88 -10.65
C GLY A 8 13.71 -8.39 -10.58
N LEU A 9 13.33 -7.91 -9.40
CA LEU A 9 12.90 -6.54 -9.17
C LEU A 9 13.83 -5.83 -8.18
N GLU A 10 14.06 -4.56 -8.44
CA GLU A 10 14.64 -3.60 -7.50
C GLU A 10 13.61 -2.51 -7.26
N ILE A 11 13.17 -2.36 -6.03
CA ILE A 11 12.08 -1.46 -5.65
C ILE A 11 12.62 -0.46 -4.63
N HIS A 12 12.56 0.82 -4.97
CA HIS A 12 12.95 1.91 -4.09
C HIS A 12 11.72 2.64 -3.60
N VAL A 13 11.60 2.83 -2.29
CA VAL A 13 10.49 3.58 -1.68
C VAL A 13 11.01 4.59 -0.67
N GLN A 14 10.58 5.86 -0.81
CA GLN A 14 10.84 6.87 0.21
C GLN A 14 10.03 6.56 1.46
N LEU A 15 10.68 6.62 2.61
CA LEU A 15 10.03 6.37 3.89
C LEU A 15 9.29 7.62 4.39
N ASN A 16 8.10 7.42 4.93
CA ASN A 16 7.29 8.46 5.54
C ASN A 16 7.90 8.91 6.87
N THR A 17 8.94 9.74 6.83
CA THR A 17 9.56 10.35 7.99
C THR A 17 9.41 11.87 7.97
N LYS A 18 9.52 12.50 9.13
CA LYS A 18 9.46 13.97 9.23
C LYS A 18 10.74 14.62 8.76
N SER A 19 11.88 13.97 8.99
CA SER A 19 13.22 14.47 8.64
C SER A 19 13.99 13.50 7.75
N LYS A 20 15.01 14.00 7.08
CA LYS A 20 15.93 13.22 6.28
C LYS A 20 16.71 12.20 7.12
N LEU A 21 17.45 11.30 6.45
CA LEU A 21 18.11 10.17 7.11
C LEU A 21 19.20 10.59 8.08
N PHE A 22 20.01 11.58 7.71
CA PHE A 22 21.19 12.01 8.47
C PHE A 22 21.19 13.50 8.82
N CYS A 23 20.06 14.19 8.74
CA CYS A 23 19.92 15.58 9.16
C CYS A 23 18.47 15.92 9.54
N SER A 24 18.26 17.11 10.11
CA SER A 24 16.96 17.60 10.55
C SER A 24 16.10 18.24 9.45
N CYS A 25 16.62 18.37 8.21
CA CYS A 25 15.82 18.91 7.09
C CYS A 25 14.56 18.09 6.87
N SER A 26 13.50 18.74 6.43
CA SER A 26 12.24 18.07 6.09
C SER A 26 12.45 17.00 5.02
N ALA A 27 11.84 15.83 5.21
CA ALA A 27 11.80 14.78 4.20
C ALA A 27 10.70 15.01 3.15
N THR A 28 9.88 16.05 3.27
CA THR A 28 8.83 16.39 2.30
C THR A 28 9.42 17.27 1.19
N SER A 29 9.67 16.70 0.03
CA SER A 29 10.22 17.43 -1.14
C SER A 29 9.17 17.78 -2.20
N PHE A 30 8.10 16.99 -2.32
CA PHE A 30 7.09 17.15 -3.35
C PHE A 30 6.33 18.49 -3.21
N GLY A 31 6.23 19.25 -4.31
CA GLY A 31 5.55 20.54 -4.35
C GLY A 31 6.27 21.69 -3.63
N LYS A 32 7.50 21.48 -3.14
CA LYS A 32 8.32 22.54 -2.53
C LYS A 32 9.15 23.26 -3.58
N ARG A 33 9.47 24.54 -3.31
CA ARG A 33 10.42 25.27 -4.16
C ARG A 33 11.76 24.55 -4.15
N PRO A 34 12.45 24.43 -5.31
CA PRO A 34 13.74 23.76 -5.39
C PRO A 34 14.76 24.31 -4.38
N ASN A 35 15.57 23.44 -3.84
CA ASN A 35 16.70 23.76 -2.95
C ASN A 35 16.35 24.54 -1.68
N THR A 36 15.11 24.40 -1.16
CA THR A 36 14.66 25.05 0.09
C THR A 36 14.65 24.12 1.30
N GLN A 37 14.79 22.80 1.10
CA GLN A 37 14.82 21.79 2.16
C GLN A 37 16.21 21.16 2.24
N VAL A 38 17.23 22.00 2.39
CA VAL A 38 18.65 21.61 2.36
C VAL A 38 19.44 22.23 3.51
N CYS A 39 20.52 21.57 3.89
CA CYS A 39 21.48 22.06 4.88
C CYS A 39 22.90 21.60 4.50
N PRO A 40 23.96 22.10 5.16
CA PRO A 40 25.34 21.69 4.89
C PRO A 40 25.55 20.17 4.88
N VAL A 41 24.86 19.41 5.77
CA VAL A 41 24.98 17.95 5.86
C VAL A 41 24.43 17.25 4.61
N CYS A 42 23.19 17.49 4.22
CA CYS A 42 22.62 16.82 3.05
C CYS A 42 23.16 17.34 1.71
N LEU A 43 23.82 18.51 1.71
CA LEU A 43 24.57 19.03 0.56
C LEU A 43 26.03 18.55 0.54
N GLY A 44 26.52 17.88 1.59
CA GLY A 44 27.89 17.39 1.64
C GLY A 44 28.94 18.48 1.65
N LEU A 45 28.65 19.63 2.28
CA LEU A 45 29.62 20.72 2.34
C LEU A 45 30.85 20.33 3.18
N PRO A 46 32.06 20.85 2.86
CA PRO A 46 33.24 20.53 3.61
C PRO A 46 33.09 20.76 5.12
N GLY A 47 33.46 19.75 5.93
CA GLY A 47 33.36 19.79 7.38
C GLY A 47 31.97 19.38 7.93
N ALA A 48 30.96 19.18 7.11
CA ALA A 48 29.68 18.69 7.55
C ALA A 48 29.70 17.15 7.64
N ILE A 49 29.37 16.60 8.82
CA ILE A 49 29.30 15.16 9.07
C ILE A 49 27.83 14.71 9.20
N PRO A 50 27.48 13.45 8.87
CA PRO A 50 26.16 12.93 9.05
C PRO A 50 25.76 12.88 10.53
N ALA A 51 24.53 13.30 10.84
CA ALA A 51 23.95 13.08 12.16
C ALA A 51 23.63 11.59 12.36
N PRO A 52 23.40 11.14 13.61
CA PRO A 52 22.90 9.80 13.86
C PRO A 52 21.67 9.48 13.02
N PRO A 53 21.53 8.24 12.51
CA PRO A 53 20.46 7.88 11.60
C PRO A 53 19.07 8.13 12.18
N ASN A 54 18.14 8.57 11.36
CA ASN A 54 16.77 8.80 11.74
C ASN A 54 16.12 7.50 12.29
N LYS A 55 15.78 7.52 13.58
CA LYS A 55 15.22 6.37 14.29
C LYS A 55 13.92 5.85 13.67
N GLU A 56 13.08 6.76 13.16
CA GLU A 56 11.82 6.36 12.51
C GLU A 56 12.08 5.68 11.16
N ALA A 57 13.11 6.11 10.42
CA ALA A 57 13.53 5.43 9.20
C ALA A 57 14.00 3.99 9.49
N ILE A 58 14.84 3.81 10.51
CA ILE A 58 15.30 2.48 10.94
C ILE A 58 14.10 1.60 11.32
N LYS A 59 13.19 2.13 12.14
CA LYS A 59 11.99 1.41 12.58
C LYS A 59 11.13 0.97 11.38
N LYS A 60 10.90 1.84 10.40
CA LYS A 60 10.15 1.53 9.20
C LYS A 60 10.83 0.49 8.32
N ALA A 61 12.16 0.53 8.22
CA ALA A 61 12.93 -0.47 7.48
C ALA A 61 12.84 -1.85 8.13
N VAL A 62 12.99 -1.93 9.45
CA VAL A 62 12.81 -3.17 10.22
C VAL A 62 11.40 -3.71 10.07
N LEU A 63 10.38 -2.85 10.15
CA LEU A 63 8.98 -3.24 9.97
C LEU A 63 8.73 -3.82 8.57
N ALA A 64 9.25 -3.17 7.52
CA ALA A 64 9.14 -3.68 6.16
C ALA A 64 9.86 -5.02 5.99
N ALA A 65 11.09 -5.16 6.51
CA ALA A 65 11.84 -6.41 6.46
C ALA A 65 11.10 -7.56 7.14
N LEU A 66 10.52 -7.34 8.31
CA LEU A 66 9.71 -8.33 9.03
C LEU A 66 8.44 -8.71 8.25
N ALA A 67 7.76 -7.72 7.66
CA ALA A 67 6.57 -7.96 6.86
C ALA A 67 6.85 -8.73 5.56
N LEU A 68 8.09 -8.65 5.07
CA LEU A 68 8.60 -9.43 3.95
C LEU A 68 9.24 -10.76 4.39
N ASN A 69 9.03 -11.17 5.64
CA ASN A 69 9.56 -12.40 6.24
C ASN A 69 11.10 -12.51 6.14
N CYS A 70 11.81 -11.40 6.15
CA CYS A 70 13.27 -11.39 6.14
C CYS A 70 13.85 -11.79 7.50
N LYS A 71 15.03 -12.42 7.46
CA LYS A 71 15.91 -12.54 8.61
C LYS A 71 16.54 -11.18 8.88
N LEU A 72 16.33 -10.64 10.07
CA LEU A 72 16.97 -9.39 10.48
C LEU A 72 18.44 -9.61 10.80
N ALA A 73 19.26 -8.64 10.44
CA ALA A 73 20.67 -8.65 10.80
C ALA A 73 20.85 -8.41 12.32
N GLU A 74 21.83 -9.05 12.92
CA GLU A 74 22.25 -8.76 14.31
C GLU A 74 22.95 -7.41 14.41
N GLU A 75 23.69 -7.05 13.38
CA GLU A 75 24.35 -5.76 13.20
C GLU A 75 24.24 -5.31 11.74
N CYS A 76 23.93 -4.03 11.53
CA CYS A 76 23.96 -3.40 10.21
C CYS A 76 24.93 -2.22 10.23
N ARG A 77 25.60 -1.99 9.11
CA ARG A 77 26.49 -0.84 8.93
C ARG A 77 26.06 -0.04 7.72
N PHE A 78 26.21 1.26 7.81
CA PHE A 78 26.14 2.12 6.65
C PHE A 78 27.50 2.15 5.96
N GLU A 79 27.47 2.17 4.64
CA GLU A 79 28.63 2.15 3.75
C GLU A 79 28.52 3.26 2.73
N ARG A 80 29.66 3.74 2.23
CA ARG A 80 29.72 4.67 1.12
C ARG A 80 29.74 3.90 -0.19
N LYS A 81 28.74 4.16 -1.03
CA LYS A 81 28.68 3.73 -2.43
C LYS A 81 29.26 4.86 -3.28
N ASN A 82 30.49 4.70 -3.75
CA ASN A 82 31.21 5.78 -4.41
C ASN A 82 30.92 5.81 -5.90
N TYR A 83 30.31 6.88 -6.38
CA TYR A 83 30.18 7.20 -7.79
C TYR A 83 29.91 8.69 -7.98
N PHE A 84 30.42 9.24 -9.09
CA PHE A 84 30.29 10.66 -9.38
C PHE A 84 29.11 10.87 -10.32
N TYR A 85 28.06 11.49 -9.79
CA TYR A 85 26.92 11.90 -10.59
C TYR A 85 26.36 13.23 -10.06
N PRO A 86 25.79 14.10 -10.92
CA PRO A 86 25.37 15.45 -10.50
C PRO A 86 24.34 15.49 -9.38
N ASP A 87 23.54 14.45 -9.20
CA ASP A 87 22.53 14.34 -8.15
C ASP A 87 23.06 13.84 -6.80
N LEU A 88 24.36 13.53 -6.73
CA LEU A 88 25.05 13.16 -5.49
C LEU A 88 25.95 14.30 -5.01
N PRO A 89 25.50 15.17 -4.11
CA PRO A 89 26.28 16.34 -3.69
C PRO A 89 27.58 15.99 -2.95
N LYS A 90 27.62 14.80 -2.34
CA LYS A 90 28.80 14.28 -1.62
C LYS A 90 29.79 13.52 -2.53
N GLY A 91 29.41 13.20 -3.76
CA GLY A 91 30.15 12.29 -4.63
C GLY A 91 30.01 10.79 -4.26
N TYR A 92 29.21 10.48 -3.24
CA TYR A 92 28.85 9.13 -2.82
C TYR A 92 27.44 9.10 -2.24
N GLN A 93 26.86 7.93 -2.17
CA GLN A 93 25.58 7.66 -1.50
C GLN A 93 25.86 6.84 -0.24
N ILE A 94 25.26 7.19 0.89
CA ILE A 94 25.26 6.33 2.07
C ILE A 94 24.17 5.28 1.91
N SER A 95 24.56 4.02 1.95
CA SER A 95 23.71 2.86 1.72
C SER A 95 24.11 1.70 2.62
N GLN A 96 23.58 0.50 2.41
CA GLN A 96 23.95 -0.73 3.10
C GLN A 96 24.13 -1.83 2.04
N TYR A 97 25.32 -2.34 1.88
CA TYR A 97 25.61 -3.37 0.89
C TYR A 97 25.97 -4.74 1.51
N GLN A 98 26.97 -4.77 2.39
CA GLN A 98 27.42 -6.01 3.02
C GLN A 98 26.49 -6.47 4.13
N THR A 99 25.92 -5.53 4.90
CA THR A 99 25.05 -5.80 6.04
C THR A 99 23.72 -5.05 5.90
N ALA A 100 22.80 -5.64 5.15
CA ALA A 100 21.44 -5.10 4.99
C ALA A 100 20.61 -5.30 6.27
N VAL A 101 19.56 -4.51 6.46
CA VAL A 101 18.62 -4.63 7.59
C VAL A 101 17.97 -6.00 7.63
N GLY A 102 17.59 -6.54 6.47
CA GLY A 102 16.98 -7.86 6.35
C GLY A 102 17.42 -8.59 5.08
N THR A 103 17.54 -9.90 5.18
CA THR A 103 17.94 -10.79 4.07
C THR A 103 17.09 -12.06 4.06
N GLU A 104 17.18 -12.84 2.99
CA GLU A 104 16.54 -14.16 2.89
C GLU A 104 15.04 -14.15 3.21
N GLY A 105 14.33 -13.14 2.74
CA GLY A 105 12.88 -13.03 2.95
C GLY A 105 12.06 -13.79 1.92
N LYS A 106 10.73 -13.73 2.14
CA LYS A 106 9.75 -14.23 1.17
C LYS A 106 8.49 -13.36 1.24
N PHE A 107 8.04 -12.93 0.08
CA PHE A 107 6.79 -12.20 -0.07
C PHE A 107 5.99 -12.78 -1.25
N GLU A 108 4.78 -13.25 -0.98
CA GLU A 108 3.99 -14.02 -1.94
C GLU A 108 4.81 -15.21 -2.49
N GLU A 109 4.96 -15.30 -3.80
CA GLU A 109 5.74 -16.35 -4.47
C GLU A 109 7.21 -15.96 -4.69
N VAL A 110 7.62 -14.76 -4.27
CA VAL A 110 8.95 -14.20 -4.57
C VAL A 110 9.84 -14.22 -3.34
N LYS A 111 11.07 -14.68 -3.51
CA LYS A 111 12.12 -14.55 -2.49
C LYS A 111 12.66 -13.14 -2.49
N ILE A 112 12.81 -12.60 -1.29
CA ILE A 112 13.44 -11.30 -1.08
C ILE A 112 14.91 -11.54 -0.74
N ARG A 113 15.79 -11.05 -1.62
CA ARG A 113 17.25 -11.17 -1.41
C ARG A 113 17.68 -10.32 -0.23
N ARG A 114 17.25 -9.03 -0.22
CA ARG A 114 17.60 -8.08 0.83
C ARG A 114 16.62 -6.91 0.89
N VAL A 115 16.59 -6.30 2.06
CA VAL A 115 15.93 -5.03 2.35
C VAL A 115 16.94 -4.17 3.08
N HIS A 116 17.24 -2.98 2.55
CA HIS A 116 18.23 -2.10 3.15
C HIS A 116 17.85 -0.62 3.08
N LEU A 117 18.47 0.16 3.97
CA LEU A 117 18.32 1.62 4.03
C LEU A 117 19.41 2.29 3.22
N GLU A 118 19.02 3.36 2.53
CA GLU A 118 19.95 4.29 1.89
C GLU A 118 19.37 5.70 1.88
N GLU A 119 20.17 6.67 1.50
CA GLU A 119 19.69 8.02 1.23
C GLU A 119 19.32 8.20 -0.24
N ASP A 120 18.25 8.95 -0.50
CA ASP A 120 17.86 9.29 -1.86
C ASP A 120 18.80 10.34 -2.47
N ALA A 121 18.97 10.29 -3.78
CA ALA A 121 19.71 11.29 -4.56
C ALA A 121 18.86 12.53 -4.85
N ALA A 122 19.47 13.60 -5.34
CA ALA A 122 18.78 14.80 -5.80
C ALA A 122 17.92 14.52 -7.05
N LYS A 123 17.03 15.44 -7.39
CA LYS A 123 16.22 15.37 -8.61
C LYS A 123 16.90 16.15 -9.73
N LEU A 124 17.14 15.50 -10.85
CA LEU A 124 17.56 16.14 -12.09
C LEU A 124 16.35 16.57 -12.90
N ILE A 125 16.39 17.78 -13.42
CA ILE A 125 15.36 18.36 -14.28
C ILE A 125 16.02 18.80 -15.57
N HIS A 126 15.68 18.18 -16.67
CA HIS A 126 16.21 18.50 -18.00
C HIS A 126 15.25 19.46 -18.70
N GLU A 127 15.66 20.71 -18.87
CA GLU A 127 14.82 21.75 -19.46
C GLU A 127 15.67 22.66 -20.33
N SER A 128 15.19 22.93 -21.54
CA SER A 128 15.83 23.89 -22.48
C SER A 128 17.32 23.66 -22.71
N GLY A 129 17.75 22.40 -22.79
CA GLY A 129 19.16 22.04 -23.03
C GLY A 129 20.06 22.16 -21.79
N GLN A 130 19.49 22.45 -20.64
CA GLN A 130 20.18 22.51 -19.35
C GLN A 130 19.72 21.38 -18.43
N THR A 131 20.56 21.04 -17.46
CA THR A 131 20.20 20.14 -16.36
C THR A 131 20.23 20.92 -15.06
N LEU A 132 19.05 21.15 -14.50
CA LEU A 132 18.87 21.76 -13.19
C LEU A 132 18.84 20.67 -12.12
N ILE A 133 19.33 21.00 -10.91
CA ILE A 133 19.40 20.05 -9.79
C ILE A 133 18.62 20.60 -8.62
N ASP A 134 17.64 19.82 -8.17
CA ASP A 134 16.90 20.08 -6.94
C ASP A 134 17.34 19.10 -5.84
N PHE A 135 18.12 19.62 -4.88
CA PHE A 135 18.66 18.87 -3.74
C PHE A 135 17.65 18.65 -2.61
N ASN A 136 16.40 19.08 -2.73
CA ASN A 136 15.39 18.84 -1.70
C ASN A 136 15.23 17.34 -1.42
N ARG A 137 15.36 16.50 -2.44
CA ARG A 137 15.24 15.03 -2.30
C ARG A 137 16.50 14.37 -1.73
N ALA A 138 17.68 14.95 -1.93
CA ALA A 138 18.94 14.39 -1.45
C ALA A 138 18.91 14.15 0.07
N GLY A 139 19.21 12.93 0.49
CA GLY A 139 19.24 12.53 1.89
C GLY A 139 17.87 12.13 2.47
N ILE A 140 16.77 12.11 1.69
CA ILE A 140 15.50 11.51 2.14
C ILE A 140 15.73 10.01 2.39
N PRO A 141 15.22 9.44 3.51
CA PRO A 141 15.35 8.00 3.76
C PRO A 141 14.69 7.18 2.67
N LEU A 142 15.44 6.30 2.06
CA LEU A 142 15.01 5.41 0.99
C LEU A 142 15.19 3.96 1.44
N LEU A 143 14.20 3.14 1.20
CA LEU A 143 14.25 1.70 1.38
C LEU A 143 14.40 1.04 0.01
N GLU A 144 15.41 0.23 -0.17
CA GLU A 144 15.57 -0.62 -1.34
C GLU A 144 15.20 -2.06 -1.00
N ILE A 145 14.30 -2.64 -1.78
CA ILE A 145 13.86 -4.03 -1.71
C ILE A 145 14.32 -4.73 -2.98
N VAL A 146 15.18 -5.71 -2.84
CA VAL A 146 15.72 -6.50 -3.95
C VAL A 146 15.17 -7.91 -3.87
N THR A 147 14.56 -8.38 -4.96
CA THR A 147 14.06 -9.75 -5.06
C THR A 147 15.08 -10.69 -5.65
N GLU A 148 14.89 -12.01 -5.46
CA GLU A 148 15.48 -13.00 -6.35
C GLU A 148 14.79 -12.98 -7.72
N PRO A 149 15.44 -13.50 -8.78
CA PRO A 149 14.86 -13.51 -10.12
C PRO A 149 13.90 -14.71 -10.29
N ASP A 150 12.89 -14.78 -9.44
CA ASP A 150 11.95 -15.91 -9.35
C ASP A 150 10.68 -15.70 -10.21
N LEU A 151 10.46 -14.49 -10.75
CA LEU A 151 9.28 -14.17 -11.54
C LEU A 151 9.47 -14.57 -13.01
N ALA A 152 8.41 -15.06 -13.63
CA ALA A 152 8.42 -15.56 -15.01
C ALA A 152 7.46 -14.83 -15.95
N THR A 153 6.54 -14.04 -15.45
CA THR A 153 5.53 -13.33 -16.26
C THR A 153 5.33 -11.89 -15.80
N SER A 154 4.96 -11.02 -16.74
CA SER A 154 4.59 -9.63 -16.45
C SER A 154 3.38 -9.52 -15.51
N SER A 155 2.45 -10.48 -15.58
CA SER A 155 1.27 -10.55 -14.71
C SER A 155 1.65 -10.83 -13.25
N GLN A 156 2.58 -11.76 -13.00
CA GLN A 156 3.13 -12.02 -11.67
C GLN A 156 3.82 -10.77 -11.11
N VAL A 157 4.66 -10.11 -11.91
CA VAL A 157 5.31 -8.85 -11.53
C VAL A 157 4.27 -7.81 -11.09
N LYS A 158 3.19 -7.61 -11.88
CA LYS A 158 2.13 -6.66 -11.56
C LYS A 158 1.41 -7.01 -10.27
N ALA A 159 1.10 -8.28 -10.04
CA ALA A 159 0.42 -8.75 -8.83
C ALA A 159 1.29 -8.48 -7.59
N VAL A 160 2.54 -8.94 -7.59
CA VAL A 160 3.50 -8.75 -6.49
C VAL A 160 3.69 -7.26 -6.17
N LEU A 161 3.85 -6.40 -7.18
CA LEU A 161 4.03 -4.96 -6.95
C LEU A 161 2.79 -4.28 -6.37
N LYS A 162 1.59 -4.69 -6.77
CA LYS A 162 0.34 -4.19 -6.18
C LYS A 162 0.22 -4.56 -4.71
N GLU A 163 0.46 -5.82 -4.37
CA GLU A 163 0.41 -6.30 -2.99
C GLU A 163 1.50 -5.64 -2.14
N LEU A 164 2.73 -5.53 -2.65
CA LEU A 164 3.82 -4.83 -1.96
C LEU A 164 3.47 -3.36 -1.68
N ARG A 165 2.92 -2.66 -2.66
CA ARG A 165 2.46 -1.27 -2.46
C ARG A 165 1.39 -1.19 -1.37
N SER A 166 0.43 -2.10 -1.39
CA SER A 166 -0.64 -2.16 -0.40
C SER A 166 -0.08 -2.43 1.00
N LEU A 167 0.87 -3.37 1.11
CA LEU A 167 1.58 -3.69 2.35
C LEU A 167 2.31 -2.47 2.92
N LEU A 168 3.13 -1.79 2.10
CA LEU A 168 3.92 -0.64 2.55
C LEU A 168 3.05 0.54 3.01
N ARG A 169 1.92 0.75 2.33
CA ARG A 169 0.90 1.75 2.73
C ARG A 169 0.19 1.36 4.02
N TYR A 170 -0.24 0.10 4.13
CA TYR A 170 -0.88 -0.44 5.33
C TYR A 170 0.00 -0.24 6.56
N LEU A 171 1.28 -0.57 6.45
CA LEU A 171 2.27 -0.41 7.52
C LEU A 171 2.69 1.05 7.76
N LYS A 172 2.17 2.01 6.99
CA LYS A 172 2.55 3.44 7.02
C LYS A 172 4.07 3.62 6.85
N VAL A 173 4.72 2.68 6.16
CA VAL A 173 6.14 2.74 5.85
C VAL A 173 6.39 3.80 4.80
N SER A 174 5.58 3.82 3.75
CA SER A 174 5.66 4.73 2.60
C SER A 174 4.28 4.99 2.01
N ASP A 175 4.10 6.14 1.36
CA ASP A 175 2.94 6.38 0.49
C ASP A 175 3.00 5.54 -0.78
N ALA A 176 4.19 5.08 -1.15
CA ALA A 176 4.47 4.24 -2.32
C ALA A 176 3.73 4.77 -3.57
N ASP A 177 3.98 6.04 -3.88
CA ASP A 177 3.33 6.78 -4.97
C ASP A 177 4.35 7.04 -6.08
N MET A 178 4.13 6.41 -7.24
CA MET A 178 5.04 6.54 -8.39
C MET A 178 4.94 7.92 -9.05
N GLU A 179 3.76 8.55 -9.05
CA GLU A 179 3.56 9.88 -9.66
C GLU A 179 4.28 10.96 -8.86
N LYS A 180 4.36 10.82 -7.55
CA LYS A 180 5.15 11.70 -6.67
C LYS A 180 6.62 11.33 -6.61
N GLY A 181 7.02 10.22 -7.24
CA GLY A 181 8.38 9.71 -7.21
C GLY A 181 8.80 9.08 -5.87
N SER A 182 7.84 8.83 -4.95
CA SER A 182 8.11 8.14 -3.69
C SER A 182 8.21 6.62 -3.83
N MET A 183 7.92 6.07 -5.01
CA MET A 183 8.18 4.69 -5.39
C MET A 183 8.79 4.65 -6.78
N ARG A 184 9.89 3.93 -6.94
CA ARG A 184 10.57 3.71 -8.22
C ARG A 184 10.82 2.23 -8.41
N LEU A 185 10.75 1.79 -9.65
CA LEU A 185 10.84 0.37 -10.01
C LEU A 185 11.88 0.18 -11.08
N GLU A 186 12.68 -0.86 -10.90
CA GLU A 186 13.60 -1.37 -11.90
C GLU A 186 13.38 -2.88 -12.00
N ALA A 187 13.44 -3.41 -13.22
CA ALA A 187 13.32 -4.84 -13.46
C ALA A 187 14.55 -5.34 -14.22
N ASN A 188 15.15 -6.40 -13.72
CA ASN A 188 16.19 -7.16 -14.40
C ASN A 188 15.53 -8.33 -15.11
N VAL A 189 15.64 -8.41 -16.42
CA VAL A 189 15.02 -9.45 -17.26
C VAL A 189 16.03 -10.17 -18.11
N SER A 190 15.93 -11.50 -18.15
CA SER A 190 16.68 -12.38 -19.03
C SER A 190 15.81 -13.57 -19.46
N LEU A 191 16.24 -14.33 -20.44
CA LEU A 191 15.57 -15.54 -20.91
C LEU A 191 16.51 -16.74 -20.77
N ARG A 192 16.03 -17.81 -20.16
CA ARG A 192 16.73 -19.10 -20.09
C ARG A 192 16.01 -20.15 -20.94
N LYS A 193 16.74 -21.15 -21.41
CA LYS A 193 16.13 -22.38 -21.93
C LYS A 193 15.42 -23.09 -20.78
N GLU A 194 14.27 -23.70 -21.06
CA GLU A 194 13.56 -24.49 -20.05
C GLU A 194 14.47 -25.55 -19.46
N GLY A 195 14.55 -25.65 -18.12
CA GLY A 195 15.44 -26.55 -17.38
C GLY A 195 16.90 -26.10 -17.22
N ALA A 196 17.30 -24.98 -17.86
CA ALA A 196 18.67 -24.46 -17.72
C ALA A 196 18.81 -23.55 -16.48
N GLY A 197 20.05 -23.33 -16.04
CA GLY A 197 20.41 -22.36 -15.00
C GLY A 197 20.17 -20.92 -15.41
N LEU A 198 20.54 -19.97 -14.53
CA LEU A 198 20.43 -18.54 -14.80
C LEU A 198 21.29 -18.13 -16.00
N PRO A 199 20.78 -17.25 -16.88
CA PRO A 199 21.57 -16.74 -18.01
C PRO A 199 22.75 -15.90 -17.54
N PRO A 200 23.85 -15.85 -18.32
CA PRO A 200 25.03 -15.04 -17.99
C PRO A 200 24.86 -13.55 -18.27
N TYR A 201 23.65 -13.10 -18.57
CA TYR A 201 23.33 -11.71 -18.85
C TYR A 201 22.03 -11.33 -18.15
N LYS A 202 21.85 -10.05 -17.95
CA LYS A 202 20.58 -9.43 -17.57
C LYS A 202 20.43 -8.08 -18.28
N VAL A 203 19.20 -7.77 -18.68
CA VAL A 203 18.83 -6.44 -19.19
C VAL A 203 18.04 -5.75 -18.11
N GLU A 204 18.45 -4.55 -17.77
CA GLU A 204 17.84 -3.73 -16.74
C GLU A 204 16.87 -2.75 -17.37
N LEU A 205 15.61 -2.79 -16.97
CA LEU A 205 14.58 -1.82 -17.37
C LEU A 205 14.49 -0.73 -16.31
N LYS A 206 14.77 0.53 -16.69
CA LYS A 206 14.75 1.70 -15.81
C LYS A 206 13.79 2.80 -16.31
N ASN A 207 13.61 3.82 -15.47
CA ASN A 207 12.78 5.00 -15.77
C ASN A 207 11.32 4.66 -16.04
N ILE A 208 10.76 3.76 -15.23
CA ILE A 208 9.40 3.29 -15.33
C ILE A 208 8.51 4.04 -14.33
N ASN A 209 7.51 4.74 -14.82
CA ASN A 209 6.67 5.64 -14.04
C ASN A 209 5.32 5.03 -13.60
N SER A 210 5.00 3.80 -14.02
CA SER A 210 3.81 3.09 -13.60
C SER A 210 3.92 1.58 -13.73
N PHE A 211 3.09 0.84 -12.98
CA PHE A 211 3.03 -0.62 -13.11
C PHE A 211 2.63 -1.08 -14.51
N ASN A 212 1.73 -0.35 -15.16
CA ASN A 212 1.31 -0.69 -16.52
C ASN A 212 2.45 -0.50 -17.52
N PHE A 213 3.28 0.54 -17.34
CA PHE A 213 4.47 0.72 -18.18
C PHE A 213 5.49 -0.39 -17.98
N LEU A 214 5.72 -0.79 -16.74
CA LEU A 214 6.62 -1.90 -16.46
C LEU A 214 6.16 -3.18 -17.14
N VAL A 215 4.87 -3.49 -17.07
CA VAL A 215 4.29 -4.67 -17.74
C VAL A 215 4.55 -4.62 -19.24
N ARG A 216 4.23 -3.50 -19.90
CA ARG A 216 4.45 -3.32 -21.35
C ARG A 216 5.94 -3.41 -21.71
N ALA A 217 6.81 -2.75 -20.92
CA ALA A 217 8.25 -2.80 -21.13
C ALA A 217 8.81 -4.22 -21.02
N LEU A 218 8.35 -4.99 -20.03
CA LEU A 218 8.73 -6.39 -19.83
C LEU A 218 8.28 -7.26 -21.01
N GLU A 219 7.04 -7.14 -21.46
CA GLU A 219 6.50 -7.89 -22.58
C GLU A 219 7.30 -7.62 -23.88
N LYS A 220 7.59 -6.35 -24.14
CA LYS A 220 8.37 -5.95 -25.32
C LYS A 220 9.82 -6.43 -25.23
N GLU A 221 10.45 -6.31 -24.07
CA GLU A 221 11.83 -6.76 -23.89
C GLU A 221 11.95 -8.29 -23.97
N ILE A 222 11.00 -9.02 -23.39
CA ILE A 222 10.92 -10.48 -23.51
C ILE A 222 10.80 -10.89 -24.99
N ALA A 223 9.90 -10.27 -25.74
CA ALA A 223 9.72 -10.53 -27.16
C ALA A 223 10.99 -10.23 -27.96
N ARG A 224 11.65 -9.08 -27.70
CA ARG A 224 12.93 -8.72 -28.33
C ARG A 224 14.01 -9.77 -28.08
N GLN A 225 14.17 -10.19 -26.82
CA GLN A 225 15.16 -11.21 -26.44
C GLN A 225 14.86 -12.56 -27.09
N GLN A 226 13.59 -12.97 -27.16
CA GLN A 226 13.17 -14.20 -27.84
C GLN A 226 13.59 -14.22 -29.30
N ILE A 227 13.31 -13.13 -30.04
CA ILE A 227 13.68 -13.01 -31.45
C ILE A 227 15.20 -13.14 -31.63
N LEU A 228 15.98 -12.41 -30.82
CA LEU A 228 17.45 -12.45 -30.93
C LEU A 228 18.01 -13.85 -30.62
N LEU A 229 17.52 -14.52 -29.58
CA LEU A 229 17.95 -15.87 -29.21
C LEU A 229 17.55 -16.92 -30.24
N GLN A 230 16.37 -16.78 -30.88
CA GLN A 230 15.95 -17.64 -31.98
C GLN A 230 16.84 -17.48 -33.21
N MET A 231 17.37 -16.27 -33.45
CA MET A 231 18.34 -15.98 -34.50
C MET A 231 19.78 -16.40 -34.13
N GLY A 232 19.99 -17.02 -32.96
CA GLY A 232 21.32 -17.37 -32.48
C GLY A 232 22.19 -16.19 -32.03
N ARG A 233 21.60 -15.00 -31.88
CA ARG A 233 22.32 -13.79 -31.46
C ARG A 233 22.46 -13.75 -29.93
N LYS A 234 23.60 -13.23 -29.46
CA LYS A 234 23.84 -12.97 -28.02
C LYS A 234 23.08 -11.72 -27.58
N ILE A 235 22.56 -11.77 -26.35
CA ILE A 235 22.00 -10.59 -25.69
C ILE A 235 23.11 -9.85 -24.96
N VAL A 236 23.21 -8.55 -25.19
CA VAL A 236 24.17 -7.67 -24.51
C VAL A 236 23.57 -7.25 -23.16
N GLN A 237 24.38 -7.21 -22.12
CA GLN A 237 24.00 -6.69 -20.82
C GLN A 237 23.93 -5.16 -20.91
N GLU A 238 22.76 -4.60 -20.76
CA GLU A 238 22.52 -3.17 -20.94
C GLU A 238 21.37 -2.67 -20.05
N THR A 239 21.32 -1.36 -19.84
CA THR A 239 20.15 -0.66 -19.31
C THR A 239 19.30 -0.14 -20.46
N ARG A 240 18.00 -0.41 -20.40
CA ARG A 240 17.03 0.00 -21.41
C ARG A 240 15.88 0.80 -20.81
N GLY A 241 15.41 1.81 -21.53
CA GLY A 241 14.18 2.53 -21.27
C GLY A 241 13.02 1.99 -22.10
N TYR A 242 11.80 2.43 -21.79
CA TYR A 242 10.60 2.16 -22.59
C TYR A 242 10.03 3.46 -23.12
N SER A 243 9.70 3.50 -24.41
CA SER A 243 9.07 4.64 -25.09
C SER A 243 7.59 4.38 -25.31
N GLU A 244 6.71 5.20 -24.74
CA GLU A 244 5.28 5.11 -25.00
C GLU A 244 4.93 5.42 -26.46
N LYS A 245 5.66 6.37 -27.08
CA LYS A 245 5.39 6.79 -28.46
C LYS A 245 5.60 5.66 -29.47
N THR A 246 6.63 4.85 -29.27
CA THR A 246 6.98 3.74 -30.17
C THR A 246 6.46 2.39 -29.68
N GLY A 247 6.13 2.27 -28.39
CA GLY A 247 5.78 1.01 -27.76
C GLY A 247 6.95 0.03 -27.66
N GLU A 248 8.21 0.49 -27.73
CA GLU A 248 9.41 -0.33 -27.79
C GLU A 248 10.39 0.03 -26.68
N THR A 249 11.28 -0.92 -26.32
CA THR A 249 12.42 -0.65 -25.46
C THR A 249 13.59 -0.11 -26.29
N PHE A 250 14.34 0.84 -25.73
CA PHE A 250 15.53 1.41 -26.37
C PHE A 250 16.73 1.37 -25.44
N SER A 251 17.92 1.17 -25.99
CA SER A 251 19.17 1.16 -25.21
C SER A 251 19.49 2.54 -24.68
N GLN A 252 19.76 2.65 -23.39
CA GLN A 252 20.19 3.89 -22.73
C GLN A 252 21.70 3.85 -22.44
N ARG A 253 22.18 2.72 -21.90
CA ARG A 253 23.58 2.55 -21.53
C ARG A 253 23.96 1.09 -21.69
N ARG A 254 25.09 0.83 -22.35
CA ARG A 254 25.71 -0.50 -22.35
C ARG A 254 26.63 -0.63 -21.14
N LYS A 255 26.52 -1.74 -20.43
CA LYS A 255 27.43 -2.04 -19.31
C LYS A 255 28.63 -2.82 -19.89
N GLU A 256 29.62 -2.08 -20.34
CA GLU A 256 30.88 -2.66 -20.82
C GLU A 256 31.77 -3.13 -19.67
N GLU A 257 31.63 -2.47 -18.49
CA GLU A 257 32.32 -2.84 -17.25
C GLU A 257 31.33 -2.81 -16.07
N VAL A 258 31.54 -3.71 -15.12
CA VAL A 258 30.85 -3.67 -13.83
C VAL A 258 31.41 -2.47 -13.08
N ALA A 259 30.57 -1.48 -12.79
CA ALA A 259 30.98 -0.33 -12.00
C ALA A 259 31.43 -0.80 -10.61
N ASP A 260 32.72 -0.64 -10.32
CA ASP A 260 33.25 -0.85 -8.98
C ASP A 260 32.93 0.37 -8.11
N TYR A 261 31.94 0.24 -7.25
CA TYR A 261 31.52 1.31 -6.34
C TYR A 261 32.44 1.46 -5.11
N ARG A 262 33.45 0.61 -4.94
CA ARG A 262 34.42 0.66 -3.84
C ARG A 262 33.75 0.90 -2.49
N TYR A 263 32.80 0.04 -2.15
CA TYR A 263 32.11 0.11 -0.88
C TYR A 263 33.07 0.02 0.30
N PHE A 264 32.91 0.93 1.26
CA PHE A 264 33.57 0.86 2.56
C PHE A 264 32.68 1.44 3.65
N PRO A 265 32.84 1.02 4.93
CA PRO A 265 32.02 1.52 6.01
C PRO A 265 32.09 3.05 6.15
N GLU A 266 30.93 3.68 6.38
CA GLU A 266 30.85 5.10 6.68
C GLU A 266 31.50 5.37 8.04
N PRO A 267 32.65 6.07 8.11
CA PRO A 267 33.42 6.17 9.34
C PRO A 267 32.74 7.01 10.42
N ASP A 268 31.86 7.93 10.04
CA ASP A 268 31.16 8.83 10.96
C ASP A 268 29.88 8.24 11.55
N LEU A 269 29.50 7.03 11.13
CA LEU A 269 28.29 6.35 11.60
C LEU A 269 28.63 5.05 12.35
N PRO A 270 28.23 4.93 13.63
CA PRO A 270 28.41 3.67 14.34
C PRO A 270 27.49 2.58 13.77
N PRO A 271 27.86 1.29 13.97
CA PRO A 271 26.99 0.18 13.62
C PRO A 271 25.64 0.27 14.32
N LEU A 272 24.60 -0.18 13.62
CA LEU A 272 23.26 -0.35 14.19
C LEU A 272 23.20 -1.77 14.78
N THR A 273 23.19 -1.87 16.10
CA THR A 273 23.19 -3.16 16.82
C THR A 273 21.77 -3.67 17.07
N ALA A 274 21.64 -4.88 17.65
CA ALA A 274 20.38 -5.61 17.91
C ALA A 274 19.29 -4.83 18.69
N ARG A 275 19.58 -3.65 19.27
CA ARG A 275 18.53 -2.73 19.77
C ARG A 275 17.46 -2.39 18.72
N ILE A 276 17.78 -2.54 17.44
CA ILE A 276 16.83 -2.43 16.31
C ILE A 276 15.68 -3.46 16.45
N LEU A 277 15.99 -4.63 17.03
CA LEU A 277 15.04 -5.75 17.17
C LEU A 277 13.95 -5.52 18.23
N THR A 278 14.13 -4.59 19.15
CA THR A 278 13.11 -4.26 20.16
C THR A 278 11.83 -3.67 19.57
N TYR A 279 11.83 -3.31 18.30
CA TYR A 279 10.63 -2.86 17.60
C TYR A 279 9.69 -3.99 17.16
N ARG A 280 10.07 -5.24 17.39
CA ARG A 280 9.31 -6.45 16.99
C ARG A 280 7.91 -6.54 17.59
N GLU A 281 7.68 -5.95 18.75
CA GLU A 281 6.53 -6.30 19.59
C GLU A 281 5.27 -5.43 19.39
N LYS A 282 5.27 -4.42 18.51
CA LYS A 282 4.20 -3.41 18.50
C LYS A 282 3.39 -3.27 17.21
N PHE A 283 3.52 -4.16 16.26
CA PHE A 283 2.71 -4.06 15.03
C PHE A 283 2.11 -5.39 14.63
N ILE A 284 0.93 -5.30 14.04
CA ILE A 284 0.19 -6.43 13.53
C ILE A 284 0.46 -6.51 12.04
N LEU A 285 0.99 -7.64 11.58
CA LEU A 285 1.16 -7.89 10.15
C LEU A 285 -0.22 -7.94 9.46
N PRO A 286 -0.33 -7.50 8.20
CA PRO A 286 -1.59 -7.54 7.46
C PRO A 286 -2.25 -8.90 7.47
N GLU A 287 -1.47 -9.97 7.31
CA GLU A 287 -1.98 -11.34 7.35
C GLU A 287 -2.62 -11.69 8.71
N VAL A 288 -1.96 -11.31 9.80
CA VAL A 288 -2.51 -11.50 11.16
C VAL A 288 -3.78 -10.69 11.36
N GLN A 289 -3.81 -9.46 10.85
CA GLN A 289 -4.99 -8.60 10.89
C GLN A 289 -6.15 -9.20 10.08
N ARG A 290 -5.86 -9.65 8.86
CA ARG A 290 -6.86 -10.33 8.00
C ARG A 290 -7.45 -11.55 8.72
N GLN A 291 -6.58 -12.40 9.28
CA GLN A 291 -7.03 -13.58 10.04
C GLN A 291 -7.90 -13.21 11.25
N ARG A 292 -7.58 -12.13 11.96
CA ARG A 292 -8.43 -11.63 13.04
C ARG A 292 -9.81 -11.19 12.55
N LEU A 293 -9.85 -10.38 11.49
CA LEU A 293 -11.10 -9.90 10.92
C LEU A 293 -11.98 -11.04 10.42
N GLU A 294 -11.37 -12.09 9.87
CA GLU A 294 -12.08 -13.26 9.35
C GLU A 294 -12.48 -14.22 10.48
N LYS A 295 -11.51 -14.70 11.27
CA LYS A 295 -11.73 -15.81 12.24
C LYS A 295 -12.29 -15.34 13.57
N ASN A 296 -11.86 -14.18 14.09
CA ASN A 296 -12.30 -13.71 15.41
C ASN A 296 -13.57 -12.86 15.32
N TYR A 297 -13.73 -12.11 14.23
CA TYR A 297 -14.89 -11.23 14.07
C TYR A 297 -15.90 -11.73 13.04
N HIS A 298 -15.59 -12.81 12.31
CA HIS A 298 -16.45 -13.42 11.28
C HIS A 298 -17.04 -12.42 10.29
N LEU A 299 -16.20 -11.47 9.84
CA LEU A 299 -16.64 -10.43 8.92
C LEU A 299 -16.76 -10.95 7.48
N PRO A 300 -17.73 -10.44 6.70
CA PRO A 300 -17.78 -10.66 5.27
C PRO A 300 -16.55 -10.14 4.56
N LEU A 301 -16.09 -10.82 3.51
CA LEU A 301 -14.88 -10.49 2.73
C LEU A 301 -14.83 -9.01 2.30
N GLN A 302 -15.97 -8.46 1.85
CA GLN A 302 -16.09 -7.06 1.45
C GLN A 302 -15.72 -6.07 2.57
N TYR A 303 -16.08 -6.36 3.82
CA TYR A 303 -15.73 -5.54 4.97
C TYR A 303 -14.25 -5.69 5.31
N ILE A 304 -13.74 -6.92 5.24
CA ILE A 304 -12.31 -7.21 5.45
C ILE A 304 -11.46 -6.40 4.46
N GLU A 305 -11.76 -6.46 3.17
CA GLU A 305 -11.03 -5.72 2.15
C GLU A 305 -11.04 -4.20 2.39
N THR A 306 -12.19 -3.64 2.77
CA THR A 306 -12.31 -2.20 3.06
C THR A 306 -11.49 -1.79 4.29
N LEU A 307 -11.52 -2.60 5.35
CA LEU A 307 -10.75 -2.35 6.58
C LEU A 307 -9.24 -2.55 6.32
N MET A 308 -8.87 -3.58 5.57
CA MET A 308 -7.47 -3.82 5.20
C MET A 308 -6.89 -2.72 4.31
N ALA A 309 -7.69 -2.12 3.44
CA ALA A 309 -7.26 -0.98 2.64
C ALA A 309 -7.06 0.30 3.47
N ASN A 310 -7.57 0.36 4.70
CA ASN A 310 -7.50 1.53 5.57
C ASN A 310 -7.21 1.13 7.03
N PRO A 311 -5.93 1.03 7.40
CA PRO A 311 -5.49 0.59 8.74
C PRO A 311 -6.11 1.37 9.89
N GLU A 312 -6.25 2.69 9.75
CA GLU A 312 -6.86 3.52 10.79
C GLU A 312 -8.35 3.19 11.01
N LEU A 313 -9.02 2.75 9.94
CA LEU A 313 -10.39 2.31 10.03
C LEU A 313 -10.50 0.93 10.68
N ALA A 314 -9.52 0.06 10.45
CA ALA A 314 -9.43 -1.24 11.10
C ALA A 314 -9.16 -1.11 12.61
N ASP A 315 -8.22 -0.25 12.99
CA ASP A 315 -7.93 0.06 14.40
C ASP A 315 -9.20 0.61 15.08
N LEU A 316 -9.83 1.61 14.46
CA LEU A 316 -11.08 2.22 14.97
C LEU A 316 -12.21 1.20 15.11
N PHE A 317 -12.33 0.26 14.15
CA PHE A 317 -13.28 -0.84 14.23
C PHE A 317 -13.01 -1.73 15.45
N GLU A 318 -11.78 -2.21 15.63
CA GLU A 318 -11.42 -3.10 16.75
C GLU A 318 -11.59 -2.41 18.11
N GLU A 319 -11.22 -1.14 18.23
CA GLU A 319 -11.44 -0.37 19.45
C GLU A 319 -12.93 -0.15 19.72
N THR A 320 -13.74 0.09 18.67
CA THR A 320 -15.19 0.23 18.82
C THR A 320 -15.85 -1.09 19.23
N VAL A 321 -15.36 -2.25 18.74
CA VAL A 321 -15.83 -3.58 19.18
C VAL A 321 -15.61 -3.76 20.68
N LYS A 322 -14.46 -3.32 21.21
CA LYS A 322 -14.17 -3.38 22.66
C LYS A 322 -15.05 -2.43 23.46
N ALA A 323 -15.31 -1.23 22.94
CA ALA A 323 -16.07 -0.17 23.65
C ALA A 323 -17.58 -0.36 23.59
N ALA A 324 -18.09 -1.12 22.62
CA ALA A 324 -19.51 -1.35 22.36
C ALA A 324 -19.84 -2.84 22.28
N ALA A 325 -19.43 -3.60 23.31
CA ALA A 325 -19.54 -5.06 23.34
C ALA A 325 -20.98 -5.61 23.26
N GLU A 326 -22.00 -4.77 23.46
CA GLU A 326 -23.41 -5.09 23.29
C GLU A 326 -23.86 -5.17 21.82
N PHE A 327 -22.96 -4.83 20.87
CA PHE A 327 -23.19 -4.92 19.42
C PHE A 327 -22.30 -6.01 18.82
N THR A 328 -22.83 -6.68 17.80
CA THR A 328 -22.06 -7.67 17.07
C THR A 328 -20.96 -6.99 16.24
N PRO A 329 -19.79 -7.63 16.04
CA PRO A 329 -18.74 -7.09 15.18
C PRO A 329 -19.25 -6.71 13.78
N LYS A 330 -20.19 -7.48 13.24
CA LYS A 330 -20.81 -7.22 11.92
C LYS A 330 -21.63 -5.92 11.90
N GLU A 331 -22.38 -5.62 12.97
CA GLU A 331 -23.12 -4.36 13.10
C GLU A 331 -22.19 -3.17 13.17
N ILE A 332 -21.09 -3.29 13.93
CA ILE A 332 -20.07 -2.25 14.07
C ILE A 332 -19.35 -2.05 12.73
N ALA A 333 -18.91 -3.14 12.06
CA ALA A 333 -18.27 -3.06 10.75
C ALA A 333 -19.16 -2.39 9.70
N ASN A 334 -20.47 -2.70 9.71
CA ASN A 334 -21.45 -2.04 8.83
C ASN A 334 -21.48 -0.52 9.04
N VAL A 335 -21.46 -0.07 10.29
CA VAL A 335 -21.47 1.36 10.62
C VAL A 335 -20.18 2.03 10.20
N VAL A 336 -19.05 1.41 10.49
CA VAL A 336 -17.70 1.96 10.21
C VAL A 336 -17.43 1.99 8.70
N VAL A 337 -17.64 0.89 8.01
CA VAL A 337 -17.34 0.75 6.57
C VAL A 337 -18.29 1.59 5.71
N ASN A 338 -19.59 1.54 6.00
CA ASN A 338 -20.61 2.27 5.23
C ASN A 338 -20.84 3.69 5.73
N ARG A 339 -20.06 4.19 6.68
CA ARG A 339 -20.13 5.57 7.23
C ARG A 339 -21.54 5.97 7.65
N ARG A 340 -22.29 5.04 8.22
CA ARG A 340 -23.76 5.19 8.46
C ARG A 340 -24.14 6.38 9.33
N PHE A 341 -23.25 6.85 10.20
CA PHE A 341 -23.44 8.00 11.08
C PHE A 341 -22.54 9.18 10.75
N GLY A 342 -21.91 9.18 9.56
CA GLY A 342 -20.93 10.17 9.14
C GLY A 342 -19.51 9.62 9.08
N ASP A 343 -18.53 10.50 9.04
CA ASP A 343 -17.12 10.11 8.96
C ASP A 343 -16.67 9.42 10.27
N PRO A 344 -16.35 8.11 10.25
CA PRO A 344 -15.96 7.37 11.44
C PRO A 344 -14.73 7.95 12.14
N LYS A 345 -13.77 8.50 11.38
CA LYS A 345 -12.55 9.08 11.94
C LYS A 345 -12.83 10.36 12.74
N LYS A 346 -13.82 11.14 12.31
CA LYS A 346 -14.25 12.35 13.05
C LYS A 346 -15.04 12.01 14.29
N LEU A 347 -15.83 10.94 14.25
CA LEU A 347 -16.62 10.48 15.39
C LEU A 347 -15.75 9.85 16.48
N GLY A 348 -14.70 9.14 16.10
CA GLY A 348 -13.88 8.35 17.01
C GLY A 348 -14.65 7.21 17.67
N VAL A 349 -13.99 6.48 18.56
CA VAL A 349 -14.57 5.31 19.24
C VAL A 349 -15.80 5.68 20.06
N GLU A 350 -15.70 6.72 20.88
CA GLU A 350 -16.80 7.15 21.76
C GLU A 350 -18.01 7.65 20.97
N GLY A 351 -17.78 8.42 19.90
CA GLY A 351 -18.86 8.92 19.04
C GLY A 351 -19.59 7.78 18.33
N LEU A 352 -18.86 6.79 17.82
CA LEU A 352 -19.43 5.60 17.19
C LEU A 352 -20.23 4.75 18.19
N ALA A 353 -19.67 4.48 19.38
CA ALA A 353 -20.37 3.73 20.44
C ALA A 353 -21.66 4.44 20.87
N ARG A 354 -21.62 5.77 21.04
CA ARG A 354 -22.81 6.58 21.37
C ARG A 354 -23.86 6.52 20.26
N ALA A 355 -23.47 6.69 19.01
CA ALA A 355 -24.35 6.63 17.85
C ALA A 355 -25.02 5.25 17.70
N LEU A 356 -24.27 4.18 17.92
CA LEU A 356 -24.79 2.82 17.96
C LEU A 356 -25.84 2.65 19.06
N LYS A 357 -25.55 3.09 20.30
CA LYS A 357 -26.52 3.04 21.42
C LYS A 357 -27.77 3.86 21.14
N MET A 358 -27.64 5.04 20.56
CA MET A 358 -28.80 5.85 20.18
C MET A 358 -29.62 5.20 19.07
N SER A 359 -28.96 4.48 18.13
CA SER A 359 -29.68 3.76 17.06
C SER A 359 -30.50 2.58 17.57
N LYS A 360 -30.07 1.92 18.66
CA LYS A 360 -30.86 0.86 19.35
C LYS A 360 -32.00 1.44 20.20
N LYS A 361 -31.84 2.66 20.74
CA LYS A 361 -32.94 3.39 21.37
C LYS A 361 -33.87 3.97 20.30
N LYS A 362 -34.40 3.16 19.41
CA LYS A 362 -35.57 3.57 18.61
C LYS A 362 -36.69 3.80 19.58
N VAL A 363 -37.08 5.06 19.75
CA VAL A 363 -38.34 5.43 20.38
C VAL A 363 -39.41 4.66 19.61
N GLN A 364 -39.91 3.57 20.20
CA GLN A 364 -41.06 2.88 19.62
C GLN A 364 -42.23 3.85 19.71
N LEU A 365 -42.86 4.10 18.58
CA LEU A 365 -44.08 4.90 18.58
C LEU A 365 -45.12 4.20 19.50
N PRO A 366 -45.83 5.00 20.33
CA PRO A 366 -46.97 4.49 21.08
C PRO A 366 -47.99 3.79 20.16
N GLU A 367 -48.59 2.71 20.59
CA GLU A 367 -49.56 1.92 19.76
C GLU A 367 -50.68 2.78 19.22
N ALA A 368 -51.17 3.73 20.03
CA ALA A 368 -52.23 4.72 19.63
C ALA A 368 -51.77 5.60 18.44
N GLU A 369 -50.50 5.95 18.35
CA GLU A 369 -49.99 6.71 17.25
C GLU A 369 -49.79 5.84 15.99
N VAL A 370 -49.35 4.60 16.15
CA VAL A 370 -49.25 3.61 15.07
C VAL A 370 -50.64 3.32 14.50
N ALA A 371 -51.65 3.19 15.35
CA ALA A 371 -53.04 2.97 14.92
C ALA A 371 -53.53 4.10 14.01
N ARG A 372 -53.26 5.36 14.36
CA ARG A 372 -53.60 6.55 13.51
C ARG A 372 -52.95 6.48 12.14
N TYR A 373 -51.67 6.06 12.07
CA TYR A 373 -50.99 5.86 10.78
C TYR A 373 -51.61 4.72 9.98
N ILE A 374 -52.05 3.63 10.62
CA ILE A 374 -52.70 2.50 9.97
C ILE A 374 -54.06 2.94 9.39
N GLU A 375 -54.89 3.65 10.18
CA GLU A 375 -56.19 4.22 9.71
C GLU A 375 -55.97 5.09 8.48
N LYS A 376 -54.99 5.96 8.50
CA LYS A 376 -54.65 6.84 7.37
C LYS A 376 -54.23 6.03 6.14
N ILE A 377 -53.40 5.02 6.31
CA ILE A 377 -52.92 4.16 5.21
C ILE A 377 -54.04 3.38 4.59
N ILE A 378 -54.98 2.88 5.40
CA ILE A 378 -56.21 2.18 4.95
C ILE A 378 -57.08 3.14 4.12
N LEU A 379 -57.28 4.37 4.60
CA LEU A 379 -58.08 5.39 3.88
C LEU A 379 -57.41 5.82 2.56
N ASP A 380 -56.10 5.99 2.57
CA ASP A 380 -55.35 6.49 1.40
C ASP A 380 -55.15 5.39 0.31
N ASN A 381 -55.37 4.11 0.65
CA ASN A 381 -55.13 2.98 -0.27
C ASN A 381 -56.31 1.98 -0.39
N PRO A 382 -57.52 2.44 -0.74
CA PRO A 382 -58.73 1.58 -0.75
C PRO A 382 -58.62 0.40 -1.68
N LYS A 383 -57.94 0.51 -2.80
CA LYS A 383 -57.71 -0.57 -3.75
C LYS A 383 -56.84 -1.69 -3.14
N ALA A 384 -55.75 -1.34 -2.46
CA ALA A 384 -54.87 -2.32 -1.83
C ALA A 384 -55.59 -3.04 -0.67
N VAL A 385 -56.45 -2.32 0.08
CA VAL A 385 -57.28 -2.92 1.13
C VAL A 385 -58.29 -3.93 0.55
N SER A 386 -58.95 -3.58 -0.56
CA SER A 386 -59.86 -4.47 -1.29
C SER A 386 -59.17 -5.74 -1.81
N ASP A 387 -57.97 -5.53 -2.41
CA ASP A 387 -57.13 -6.65 -2.90
C ASP A 387 -56.67 -7.58 -1.77
N TYR A 388 -56.33 -7.04 -0.59
CA TYR A 388 -56.02 -7.84 0.59
C TYR A 388 -57.24 -8.62 1.09
N LYS A 389 -58.40 -8.01 1.16
CA LYS A 389 -59.70 -8.68 1.55
C LYS A 389 -60.09 -9.76 0.54
N ALA A 390 -59.64 -9.64 -0.72
CA ALA A 390 -59.79 -10.67 -1.76
C ALA A 390 -58.70 -11.77 -1.74
N GLY A 391 -57.84 -11.78 -0.70
CA GLY A 391 -56.85 -12.84 -0.48
C GLY A 391 -55.48 -12.63 -1.17
N LYS A 392 -55.19 -11.45 -1.72
CA LYS A 392 -53.90 -11.17 -2.38
C LYS A 392 -52.85 -10.75 -1.34
N GLU A 393 -51.93 -11.62 -0.98
CA GLU A 393 -50.84 -11.34 -0.02
C GLU A 393 -49.90 -10.17 -0.43
N VAL A 394 -49.70 -9.95 -1.73
CA VAL A 394 -48.89 -8.85 -2.24
C VAL A 394 -49.42 -7.48 -1.79
N ALA A 395 -50.75 -7.34 -1.67
CA ALA A 395 -51.37 -6.10 -1.18
C ALA A 395 -51.06 -5.83 0.29
N PHE A 396 -50.95 -6.87 1.11
CA PHE A 396 -50.54 -6.77 2.52
C PHE A 396 -49.09 -6.26 2.63
N HIS A 397 -48.16 -6.78 1.84
CA HIS A 397 -46.78 -6.36 1.83
C HIS A 397 -46.62 -4.89 1.37
N PHE A 398 -47.43 -4.44 0.43
CA PHE A 398 -47.51 -3.07 0.01
C PHE A 398 -47.92 -2.13 1.18
N LEU A 399 -49.04 -2.47 1.87
CA LEU A 399 -49.53 -1.68 3.01
C LEU A 399 -48.55 -1.69 4.18
N LEU A 400 -47.87 -2.82 4.44
CA LEU A 400 -46.82 -2.91 5.44
C LEU A 400 -45.61 -2.04 5.07
N GLY A 401 -45.21 -2.01 3.81
CA GLY A 401 -44.16 -1.13 3.30
C GLY A 401 -44.51 0.34 3.49
N ALA A 402 -45.77 0.74 3.20
CA ALA A 402 -46.27 2.09 3.44
C ALA A 402 -46.21 2.47 4.93
N LEU A 403 -46.62 1.55 5.83
CA LEU A 403 -46.54 1.75 7.28
C LEU A 403 -45.09 1.95 7.76
N VAL A 404 -44.15 1.13 7.29
CA VAL A 404 -42.73 1.23 7.64
C VAL A 404 -42.17 2.55 7.13
N HIS A 405 -42.55 2.99 5.93
CA HIS A 405 -42.13 4.24 5.35
C HIS A 405 -42.61 5.47 6.13
N VAL A 406 -43.91 5.54 6.43
CA VAL A 406 -44.51 6.68 7.15
C VAL A 406 -44.02 6.76 8.59
N THR A 407 -43.84 5.62 9.25
CA THR A 407 -43.27 5.54 10.61
C THR A 407 -41.75 5.71 10.64
N ARG A 408 -41.11 5.90 9.48
CA ARG A 408 -39.63 5.97 9.32
C ARG A 408 -38.92 4.82 10.04
N GLY A 409 -39.50 3.62 10.01
CA GLY A 409 -38.97 2.44 10.66
C GLY A 409 -38.96 2.51 12.21
N LYS A 410 -39.73 3.38 12.84
CA LYS A 410 -39.87 3.52 14.32
C LYS A 410 -40.76 2.44 14.94
N VAL A 411 -41.32 1.52 14.17
CA VAL A 411 -42.09 0.37 14.62
C VAL A 411 -41.34 -0.89 14.26
N ALA A 412 -41.21 -1.84 15.21
CA ALA A 412 -40.56 -3.12 14.94
C ALA A 412 -41.37 -3.89 13.86
N PRO A 413 -40.73 -4.53 12.86
CA PRO A 413 -41.46 -5.20 11.75
C PRO A 413 -42.50 -6.19 12.18
N ALA A 414 -42.23 -7.01 13.20
CA ALA A 414 -43.19 -7.95 13.75
C ALA A 414 -44.42 -7.25 14.34
N LYS A 415 -44.21 -6.18 15.11
CA LYS A 415 -45.27 -5.38 15.72
C LYS A 415 -46.06 -4.59 14.68
N ALA A 416 -45.39 -4.07 13.63
CA ALA A 416 -46.04 -3.40 12.50
C ALA A 416 -46.99 -4.35 11.76
N LYS A 417 -46.54 -5.59 11.55
CA LYS A 417 -47.34 -6.64 10.93
C LYS A 417 -48.63 -6.94 11.75
N ASP A 418 -48.47 -7.22 13.04
CA ASP A 418 -49.60 -7.51 13.94
C ASP A 418 -50.63 -6.38 14.04
N LEU A 419 -50.16 -5.13 14.16
CA LEU A 419 -51.04 -3.98 14.26
C LEU A 419 -51.78 -3.70 12.94
N LEU A 420 -51.08 -3.86 11.81
CA LEU A 420 -51.68 -3.69 10.49
C LEU A 420 -52.76 -4.77 10.22
N GLU A 421 -52.48 -6.05 10.57
CA GLU A 421 -53.45 -7.13 10.45
C GLU A 421 -54.70 -6.86 11.29
N LYS A 422 -54.53 -6.35 12.51
CA LYS A 422 -55.67 -5.97 13.38
C LYS A 422 -56.48 -4.82 12.77
N GLY A 423 -55.81 -3.78 12.26
CA GLY A 423 -56.48 -2.65 11.64
C GLY A 423 -57.21 -2.96 10.32
N LEU A 424 -56.76 -3.98 9.57
CA LEU A 424 -57.42 -4.44 8.34
C LEU A 424 -58.60 -5.36 8.58
N LYS A 425 -58.69 -5.98 9.78
CA LYS A 425 -59.82 -6.83 10.23
C LYS A 425 -60.93 -6.06 10.93
N SER A 426 -60.61 -4.89 11.47
CA SER A 426 -61.59 -3.96 12.00
C SER A 426 -62.24 -3.14 10.89
#